data_9a7d395c5c6275ae14ffe93237d63a32
#
_entry.id   9a7d395c5c6275ae14ffe93237d63a32
#
_cell.length_a   1.000
_cell.length_b   1.000
_cell.length_c   1.000
_cell.angle_alpha   90.00
_cell.angle_beta   90.00
_cell.angle_gamma   90.00
#
_symmetry.space_group_name_H-M   'P 1'
#
loop_
_entity.id
_entity.type
_entity.pdbx_description
1 polymer ?
#
loop_
_entity_poly.entity_id
_entity_poly.type
_entity_poly.pdbx_seq_one_letter_code
_entity_poly.pdbx_strand_id
1 'polypeptide(L)'
;MLGRWLDANIFALGREMRLSYLPPLMVYAAAGISGLTGIVGTFYVKERLGLSAEFLAALGFWMMLPWALKMPLGHLVDLVWRWKSLLVYLGASLITLSLLIMIGLLGHTDAMRAVATVEAWYVTAALLAPIGYVLQDVVADAMTVEAVPRVDKYGQPLTPDNRKSMHVTMQTLGRVAIISGGVLVSVMNVFLLHGVGELPEAEKAATYLFVYELALIIPLVSVFGVLFATWLRRRDMARFAAQGHSREECEALLGTYSDPLRSTGGFSAADWPLPRCP
;
A
#
# COMPACT_ATOMS: atom_id res chain seq x y z
N MET A 1 -33.66 2.70 -14.04
CA MET A 1 -33.11 1.67 -13.11
C MET A 1 -31.61 1.81 -12.91
N LEU A 2 -30.79 1.88 -13.97
CA LEU A 2 -29.34 2.00 -13.89
C LEU A 2 -28.86 3.21 -13.07
N GLY A 3 -29.43 4.40 -13.27
CA GLY A 3 -29.04 5.62 -12.54
C GLY A 3 -29.25 5.51 -11.02
N ARG A 4 -30.35 4.94 -10.56
CA ARG A 4 -30.61 4.69 -9.14
C ARG A 4 -29.67 3.63 -8.55
N TRP A 5 -29.33 2.61 -9.35
CA TRP A 5 -28.39 1.58 -8.94
C TRP A 5 -26.96 2.16 -8.81
N LEU A 6 -26.53 2.98 -9.78
CA LEU A 6 -25.24 3.69 -9.73
C LEU A 6 -25.17 4.64 -8.54
N ASP A 7 -26.27 5.37 -8.27
CA ASP A 7 -26.34 6.30 -7.13
C ASP A 7 -26.22 5.56 -5.79
N ALA A 8 -26.93 4.44 -5.64
CA ALA A 8 -26.94 3.65 -4.42
C ALA A 8 -25.65 2.86 -4.17
N ASN A 9 -24.91 2.46 -5.22
CA ASN A 9 -23.76 1.55 -5.07
C ASN A 9 -22.41 2.19 -5.38
N ILE A 10 -22.35 3.23 -6.19
CA ILE A 10 -21.11 3.89 -6.59
C ILE A 10 -21.02 5.29 -5.99
N PHE A 11 -22.02 6.14 -6.25
CA PHE A 11 -21.97 7.52 -5.75
C PHE A 11 -22.19 7.61 -4.23
N ALA A 12 -22.94 6.68 -3.64
CA ALA A 12 -23.05 6.58 -2.19
C ALA A 12 -21.69 6.33 -1.53
N LEU A 13 -20.86 5.44 -2.11
CA LEU A 13 -19.50 5.16 -1.62
C LEU A 13 -18.61 6.40 -1.67
N GLY A 14 -18.72 7.21 -2.72
CA GLY A 14 -18.00 8.48 -2.85
C GLY A 14 -18.46 9.53 -1.82
N ARG A 15 -19.75 9.55 -1.45
CA ARG A 15 -20.29 10.47 -0.42
C ARG A 15 -19.84 10.11 0.99
N GLU A 16 -19.52 8.85 1.23
CA GLU A 16 -18.99 8.37 2.51
C GLU A 16 -17.48 8.57 2.64
N MET A 17 -16.80 9.03 1.57
CA MET A 17 -15.36 9.32 1.58
C MET A 17 -15.00 10.33 2.67
N ARG A 18 -14.04 9.97 3.49
CA ARG A 18 -13.48 10.82 4.54
C ARG A 18 -12.02 11.09 4.28
N LEU A 19 -11.55 12.24 4.69
CA LEU A 19 -10.15 12.63 4.54
C LEU A 19 -9.21 11.63 5.25
N SER A 20 -9.66 11.05 6.38
CA SER A 20 -8.92 10.01 7.12
C SER A 20 -8.76 8.70 6.35
N TYR A 21 -9.56 8.46 5.30
CA TYR A 21 -9.47 7.25 4.48
C TYR A 21 -8.39 7.35 3.40
N LEU A 22 -7.99 8.56 3.01
CA LEU A 22 -7.02 8.77 1.94
C LEU A 22 -5.66 8.12 2.19
N PRO A 23 -5.04 8.21 3.38
CA PRO A 23 -3.73 7.60 3.61
C PRO A 23 -3.67 6.09 3.30
N PRO A 24 -4.51 5.22 3.87
CA PRO A 24 -4.50 3.80 3.52
C PRO A 24 -4.90 3.56 2.07
N LEU A 25 -5.82 4.36 1.49
CA LEU A 25 -6.18 4.25 0.08
C LEU A 25 -5.02 4.57 -0.86
N MET A 26 -4.13 5.50 -0.50
CA MET A 26 -2.92 5.78 -1.28
C MET A 26 -1.97 4.58 -1.29
N VAL A 27 -1.81 3.88 -0.17
CA VAL A 27 -0.99 2.66 -0.11
C VAL A 27 -1.62 1.53 -0.94
N TYR A 28 -2.94 1.37 -0.87
CA TYR A 28 -3.67 0.42 -1.72
C TYR A 28 -3.62 0.78 -3.22
N ALA A 29 -3.69 2.08 -3.55
CA ALA A 29 -3.54 2.52 -4.94
C ALA A 29 -2.13 2.20 -5.45
N ALA A 30 -1.08 2.41 -4.63
CA ALA A 30 0.29 2.02 -4.96
C ALA A 30 0.40 0.51 -5.21
N ALA A 31 -0.25 -0.32 -4.37
CA ALA A 31 -0.34 -1.76 -4.60
C ALA A 31 -1.09 -2.09 -5.90
N GLY A 32 -2.17 -1.35 -6.21
CA GLY A 32 -2.93 -1.52 -7.46
C GLY A 32 -2.12 -1.24 -8.72
N ILE A 33 -1.27 -0.20 -8.70
CA ILE A 33 -0.41 0.15 -9.84
C ILE A 33 0.91 -0.63 -9.89
N SER A 34 1.15 -1.55 -8.95
CA SER A 34 2.37 -2.37 -8.90
C SER A 34 2.59 -3.25 -10.13
N GLY A 35 1.51 -3.61 -10.83
CA GLY A 35 1.57 -4.40 -12.06
C GLY A 35 2.17 -3.69 -13.28
N LEU A 36 2.52 -2.40 -13.17
CA LEU A 36 3.03 -1.60 -14.28
C LEU A 36 4.26 -2.22 -14.96
N THR A 37 5.17 -2.77 -14.17
CA THR A 37 6.39 -3.41 -14.66
C THR A 37 6.24 -4.89 -15.00
N GLY A 38 5.10 -5.51 -14.69
CA GLY A 38 4.92 -6.97 -14.81
C GLY A 38 5.06 -7.49 -16.25
N ILE A 39 4.46 -6.79 -17.22
CA ILE A 39 4.56 -7.15 -18.65
C ILE A 39 6.00 -6.99 -19.12
N VAL A 40 6.60 -5.83 -18.85
CA VAL A 40 7.99 -5.53 -19.27
C VAL A 40 8.96 -6.53 -18.65
N GLY A 41 8.81 -6.87 -17.36
CA GLY A 41 9.65 -7.88 -16.69
C GLY A 41 9.56 -9.23 -17.39
N THR A 42 8.35 -9.66 -17.77
CA THR A 42 8.15 -10.92 -18.49
C THR A 42 8.81 -10.93 -19.87
N PHE A 43 8.63 -9.86 -20.65
CA PHE A 43 9.27 -9.74 -21.99
C PHE A 43 10.79 -9.65 -21.88
N TYR A 44 11.31 -8.84 -20.95
CA TYR A 44 12.75 -8.72 -20.71
C TYR A 44 13.38 -10.08 -20.42
N VAL A 45 12.77 -10.86 -19.52
CA VAL A 45 13.26 -12.19 -19.15
C VAL A 45 13.26 -13.12 -20.35
N LYS A 46 12.16 -13.15 -21.11
CA LYS A 46 12.02 -14.02 -22.29
C LYS A 46 13.02 -13.67 -23.39
N GLU A 47 13.20 -12.39 -23.68
CA GLU A 47 14.00 -11.93 -24.82
C GLU A 47 15.50 -11.86 -24.50
N ARG A 48 15.86 -11.52 -23.27
CA ARG A 48 17.25 -11.22 -22.89
C ARG A 48 17.94 -12.31 -22.09
N LEU A 49 17.23 -13.00 -21.19
CA LEU A 49 17.85 -13.97 -20.29
C LEU A 49 17.69 -15.41 -20.77
N GLY A 50 16.71 -15.70 -21.63
CA GLY A 50 16.47 -17.05 -22.13
C GLY A 50 16.24 -18.10 -21.02
N LEU A 51 15.71 -17.68 -19.88
CA LEU A 51 15.53 -18.54 -18.70
C LEU A 51 14.50 -19.64 -18.98
N SER A 52 14.74 -20.84 -18.44
CA SER A 52 13.82 -21.96 -18.60
C SER A 52 12.48 -21.71 -17.89
N ALA A 53 11.42 -22.33 -18.39
CA ALA A 53 10.09 -22.27 -17.78
C ALA A 53 10.10 -22.80 -16.33
N GLU A 54 10.92 -23.84 -16.07
CA GLU A 54 11.12 -24.40 -14.73
C GLU A 54 11.70 -23.37 -13.76
N PHE A 55 12.74 -22.64 -14.18
CA PHE A 55 13.34 -21.58 -13.38
C PHE A 55 12.34 -20.47 -13.07
N LEU A 56 11.57 -20.04 -14.07
CA LEU A 56 10.54 -19.00 -13.90
C LEU A 56 9.41 -19.46 -12.97
N ALA A 57 9.01 -20.72 -13.04
CA ALA A 57 8.03 -21.30 -12.13
C ALA A 57 8.56 -21.34 -10.68
N ALA A 58 9.81 -21.76 -10.49
CA ALA A 58 10.47 -21.75 -9.17
C ALA A 58 10.59 -20.33 -8.63
N LEU A 59 10.99 -19.37 -9.44
CA LEU A 59 11.05 -17.96 -9.05
C LEU A 59 9.66 -17.43 -8.67
N GLY A 60 8.63 -17.76 -9.44
CA GLY A 60 7.23 -17.41 -9.15
C GLY A 60 6.77 -17.94 -7.80
N PHE A 61 7.16 -19.15 -7.41
CA PHE A 61 6.90 -19.70 -6.08
C PHE A 61 7.52 -18.82 -4.97
N TRP A 62 8.79 -18.46 -5.12
CA TRP A 62 9.48 -17.62 -4.14
C TRP A 62 8.91 -16.21 -4.06
N MET A 63 8.46 -15.65 -5.19
CA MET A 63 7.79 -14.35 -5.22
C MET A 63 6.41 -14.36 -4.52
N MET A 64 5.74 -15.53 -4.49
CA MET A 64 4.46 -15.69 -3.79
C MET A 64 4.61 -15.96 -2.29
N LEU A 65 5.78 -16.43 -1.84
CA LEU A 65 6.01 -16.76 -0.45
C LEU A 65 5.75 -15.60 0.55
N PRO A 66 6.19 -14.36 0.30
CA PRO A 66 5.87 -13.22 1.17
C PRO A 66 4.36 -13.02 1.35
N TRP A 67 3.56 -13.22 0.30
CA TRP A 67 2.09 -13.13 0.37
C TRP A 67 1.47 -14.25 1.20
N ALA A 68 2.01 -15.46 1.14
CA ALA A 68 1.59 -16.56 2.01
C ALA A 68 1.88 -16.28 3.50
N LEU A 69 2.94 -15.50 3.78
CA LEU A 69 3.31 -15.08 5.13
C LEU A 69 2.59 -13.82 5.61
N LYS A 70 1.62 -13.29 4.86
CA LYS A 70 0.89 -12.06 5.20
C LYS A 70 0.24 -12.13 6.59
N MET A 71 -0.36 -13.26 6.96
CA MET A 71 -1.01 -13.43 8.27
C MET A 71 -0.03 -13.32 9.45
N PRO A 72 1.09 -14.07 9.53
CA PRO A 72 2.07 -13.88 10.59
C PRO A 72 2.73 -12.50 10.55
N LEU A 73 2.91 -11.89 9.38
CA LEU A 73 3.39 -10.50 9.26
C LEU A 73 2.38 -9.49 9.85
N GLY A 74 1.07 -9.74 9.72
CA GLY A 74 0.04 -8.93 10.37
C GLY A 74 0.21 -8.93 11.88
N HIS A 75 0.42 -10.10 12.48
CA HIS A 75 0.70 -10.19 13.90
C HIS A 75 2.00 -9.46 14.30
N LEU A 76 3.04 -9.55 13.48
CA LEU A 76 4.28 -8.78 13.70
C LEU A 76 4.02 -7.27 13.68
N VAL A 77 3.20 -6.77 12.76
CA VAL A 77 2.81 -5.35 12.71
C VAL A 77 2.09 -4.93 14.00
N ASP A 78 1.23 -5.78 14.54
CA ASP A 78 0.56 -5.52 15.82
C ASP A 78 1.56 -5.42 16.98
N LEU A 79 2.59 -6.26 17.01
CA LEU A 79 3.66 -6.21 18.03
C LEU A 79 4.52 -4.94 17.90
N VAL A 80 4.81 -4.50 16.68
CA VAL A 80 5.63 -3.32 16.40
C VAL A 80 4.78 -2.10 16.03
N TRP A 81 3.54 -2.03 16.47
CA TRP A 81 2.55 -1.02 16.10
C TRP A 81 3.07 0.42 16.15
N ARG A 82 3.88 0.72 17.15
CA ARG A 82 4.52 2.03 17.31
C ARG A 82 5.43 2.41 16.13
N TRP A 83 5.97 1.40 15.44
CA TRP A 83 6.95 1.54 14.36
C TRP A 83 6.38 1.24 12.97
N LYS A 84 5.06 1.06 12.84
CA LYS A 84 4.40 0.69 11.59
C LYS A 84 4.76 1.57 10.40
N SER A 85 4.95 2.88 10.62
CA SER A 85 5.38 3.80 9.56
C SER A 85 6.77 3.43 9.01
N LEU A 86 7.68 2.92 9.85
CA LEU A 86 9.00 2.46 9.40
C LEU A 86 8.88 1.24 8.47
N LEU A 87 7.90 0.37 8.71
CA LEU A 87 7.66 -0.78 7.82
C LEU A 87 7.20 -0.35 6.44
N VAL A 88 6.41 0.74 6.32
CA VAL A 88 6.05 1.31 5.01
C VAL A 88 7.28 1.90 4.33
N TYR A 89 8.11 2.64 5.06
CA TYR A 89 9.36 3.19 4.48
C TYR A 89 10.33 2.08 4.09
N LEU A 90 10.45 1.02 4.89
CA LEU A 90 11.26 -0.16 4.55
C LEU A 90 10.70 -0.83 3.28
N GLY A 91 9.39 -1.07 3.22
CA GLY A 91 8.74 -1.61 2.03
C GLY A 91 8.96 -0.75 0.79
N ALA A 92 8.78 0.58 0.91
CA ALA A 92 9.05 1.52 -0.17
C ALA A 92 10.51 1.48 -0.62
N SER A 93 11.45 1.37 0.32
CA SER A 93 12.90 1.27 0.00
C SER A 93 13.22 -0.04 -0.74
N LEU A 94 12.61 -1.17 -0.36
CA LEU A 94 12.80 -2.45 -1.03
C LEU A 94 12.23 -2.43 -2.45
N ILE A 95 11.05 -1.84 -2.64
CA ILE A 95 10.44 -1.65 -3.97
C ILE A 95 11.33 -0.74 -4.81
N THR A 96 11.77 0.39 -4.26
CA THR A 96 12.66 1.33 -4.96
C THR A 96 13.96 0.65 -5.37
N LEU A 97 14.58 -0.12 -4.47
CA LEU A 97 15.81 -0.85 -4.77
C LEU A 97 15.60 -1.88 -5.87
N SER A 98 14.49 -2.63 -5.84
CA SER A 98 14.11 -3.54 -6.92
C SER A 98 14.00 -2.83 -8.27
N LEU A 99 13.30 -1.68 -8.31
CA LEU A 99 13.14 -0.89 -9.54
C LEU A 99 14.48 -0.33 -10.03
N LEU A 100 15.33 0.18 -9.13
CA LEU A 100 16.66 0.69 -9.49
C LEU A 100 17.58 -0.41 -10.03
N ILE A 101 17.53 -1.61 -9.49
CA ILE A 101 18.25 -2.76 -10.05
C ILE A 101 17.80 -3.04 -11.49
N MET A 102 16.48 -3.03 -11.74
CA MET A 102 15.96 -3.24 -13.09
C MET A 102 16.31 -2.11 -14.05
N ILE A 103 16.26 -0.85 -13.58
CA ILE A 103 16.73 0.32 -14.34
C ILE A 103 18.21 0.18 -14.69
N GLY A 104 19.03 -0.24 -13.74
CA GLY A 104 20.45 -0.52 -13.97
C GLY A 104 20.68 -1.62 -14.99
N LEU A 105 19.91 -2.73 -14.90
CA LEU A 105 20.00 -3.83 -15.86
C LEU A 105 19.62 -3.42 -17.28
N LEU A 106 18.63 -2.57 -17.45
CA LEU A 106 18.16 -2.11 -18.76
C LEU A 106 19.05 -0.99 -19.34
N GLY A 107 19.48 -0.04 -18.52
CA GLY A 107 20.23 1.12 -18.96
C GLY A 107 21.76 0.97 -18.93
N HIS A 108 22.29 0.15 -18.01
CA HIS A 108 23.74 0.03 -17.76
C HIS A 108 24.15 -1.44 -17.59
N THR A 109 23.70 -2.30 -18.50
CA THR A 109 23.90 -3.77 -18.42
C THR A 109 25.36 -4.18 -18.21
N ASP A 110 26.30 -3.55 -18.91
CA ASP A 110 27.74 -3.90 -18.81
C ASP A 110 28.35 -3.55 -17.45
N ALA A 111 27.96 -2.41 -16.88
CA ALA A 111 28.38 -2.04 -15.53
C ALA A 111 27.81 -3.01 -14.47
N MET A 112 26.56 -3.44 -14.62
CA MET A 112 25.93 -4.39 -13.72
C MET A 112 26.58 -5.77 -13.84
N ARG A 113 26.95 -6.21 -15.05
CA ARG A 113 27.66 -7.47 -15.31
C ARG A 113 29.06 -7.51 -14.69
N ALA A 114 29.71 -6.37 -14.55
CA ALA A 114 31.03 -6.31 -13.91
C ALA A 114 30.99 -6.68 -12.40
N VAL A 115 29.81 -6.58 -11.76
CA VAL A 115 29.63 -6.86 -10.34
C VAL A 115 29.03 -8.24 -10.09
N ALA A 116 27.97 -8.61 -10.83
CA ALA A 116 27.30 -9.91 -10.73
C ALA A 116 26.60 -10.27 -12.04
N THR A 117 26.17 -11.54 -12.18
CA THR A 117 25.44 -11.97 -13.37
C THR A 117 24.08 -11.28 -13.49
N VAL A 118 23.58 -11.11 -14.71
CA VAL A 118 22.29 -10.45 -15.00
C VAL A 118 21.15 -11.22 -14.33
N GLU A 119 21.24 -12.55 -14.31
CA GLU A 119 20.29 -13.46 -13.67
C GLU A 119 20.24 -13.22 -12.15
N ALA A 120 21.40 -13.06 -11.51
CA ALA A 120 21.47 -12.81 -10.08
C ALA A 120 20.81 -11.45 -9.71
N TRP A 121 21.07 -10.40 -10.49
CA TRP A 121 20.43 -9.11 -10.33
C TRP A 121 18.92 -9.18 -10.53
N TYR A 122 18.49 -9.88 -11.60
CA TYR A 122 17.07 -10.05 -11.88
C TYR A 122 16.35 -10.78 -10.74
N VAL A 123 16.89 -11.91 -10.28
CA VAL A 123 16.32 -12.67 -9.14
C VAL A 123 16.24 -11.79 -7.90
N THR A 124 17.29 -11.04 -7.61
CA THR A 124 17.31 -10.13 -6.46
C THR A 124 16.20 -9.09 -6.57
N ALA A 125 16.06 -8.41 -7.71
CA ALA A 125 14.99 -7.45 -7.95
C ALA A 125 13.60 -8.09 -7.82
N ALA A 126 13.41 -9.28 -8.44
CA ALA A 126 12.16 -10.00 -8.44
C ALA A 126 11.70 -10.45 -7.05
N LEU A 127 12.64 -10.70 -6.12
CA LEU A 127 12.32 -11.09 -4.74
C LEU A 127 12.12 -9.88 -3.82
N LEU A 128 12.85 -8.80 -4.03
CA LEU A 128 12.73 -7.59 -3.20
C LEU A 128 11.35 -6.92 -3.31
N ALA A 129 10.81 -6.82 -4.53
CA ALA A 129 9.53 -6.13 -4.76
C ALA A 129 8.36 -6.78 -3.99
N PRO A 130 8.08 -8.09 -4.05
CA PRO A 130 7.00 -8.73 -3.30
C PRO A 130 7.14 -8.56 -1.78
N ILE A 131 8.36 -8.63 -1.24
CA ILE A 131 8.61 -8.39 0.19
C ILE A 131 8.19 -6.97 0.54
N GLY A 132 8.61 -5.97 -0.25
CA GLY A 132 8.25 -4.58 -0.06
C GLY A 132 6.75 -4.34 -0.13
N TYR A 133 6.08 -4.91 -1.12
CA TYR A 133 4.62 -4.80 -1.28
C TYR A 133 3.85 -5.42 -0.12
N VAL A 134 4.23 -6.62 0.32
CA VAL A 134 3.55 -7.30 1.45
C VAL A 134 3.70 -6.50 2.73
N LEU A 135 4.89 -5.95 3.02
CA LEU A 135 5.09 -5.10 4.18
C LEU A 135 4.17 -3.87 4.15
N GLN A 136 4.05 -3.22 3.01
CA GLN A 136 3.16 -2.06 2.86
C GLN A 136 1.69 -2.43 2.97
N ASP A 137 1.28 -3.54 2.37
CA ASP A 137 -0.10 -4.01 2.34
C ASP A 137 -0.60 -4.40 3.74
N VAL A 138 0.23 -5.10 4.53
CA VAL A 138 -0.10 -5.44 5.92
C VAL A 138 -0.26 -4.18 6.78
N VAL A 139 0.60 -3.18 6.60
CA VAL A 139 0.46 -1.91 7.32
C VAL A 139 -0.76 -1.14 6.82
N ALA A 140 -1.08 -1.17 5.52
CA ALA A 140 -2.29 -0.54 4.99
C ALA A 140 -3.54 -1.16 5.61
N ASP A 141 -3.62 -2.49 5.74
CA ASP A 141 -4.71 -3.19 6.43
C ASP A 141 -4.86 -2.67 7.88
N ALA A 142 -3.76 -2.53 8.60
CA ALA A 142 -3.76 -1.97 9.95
C ALA A 142 -4.21 -0.49 9.98
N MET A 143 -3.78 0.32 9.01
CA MET A 143 -4.19 1.72 8.88
C MET A 143 -5.69 1.87 8.59
N THR A 144 -6.34 0.90 7.93
CA THR A 144 -7.79 0.95 7.69
C THR A 144 -8.59 0.92 8.98
N VAL A 145 -8.11 0.21 9.99
CA VAL A 145 -8.73 0.16 11.31
C VAL A 145 -8.62 1.50 12.01
N GLU A 146 -7.47 2.17 11.90
CA GLU A 146 -7.26 3.51 12.49
C GLU A 146 -8.01 4.63 11.74
N ALA A 147 -8.20 4.48 10.44
CA ALA A 147 -8.87 5.48 9.62
C ALA A 147 -10.35 5.68 9.99
N VAL A 148 -10.97 4.66 10.61
CA VAL A 148 -12.36 4.75 11.09
C VAL A 148 -12.40 5.47 12.43
N PRO A 149 -13.06 6.64 12.51
CA PRO A 149 -13.15 7.42 13.75
C PRO A 149 -13.94 6.67 14.83
N ARG A 150 -13.62 6.94 16.08
CA ARG A 150 -14.34 6.38 17.24
C ARG A 150 -15.48 7.30 17.70
N VAL A 151 -15.37 8.58 17.38
CA VAL A 151 -16.34 9.60 17.75
C VAL A 151 -16.87 10.29 16.49
N ASP A 152 -18.05 10.86 16.60
CA ASP A 152 -18.64 11.68 15.56
C ASP A 152 -18.02 13.11 15.52
N LYS A 153 -18.56 13.97 14.66
CA LYS A 153 -18.10 15.37 14.55
C LYS A 153 -18.41 16.23 15.78
N TYR A 154 -19.24 15.72 16.69
CA TYR A 154 -19.62 16.39 17.95
C TYR A 154 -18.90 15.79 19.17
N GLY A 155 -17.97 14.85 18.97
CA GLY A 155 -17.24 14.17 20.05
C GLY A 155 -18.02 13.03 20.72
N GLN A 156 -19.21 12.66 20.20
CA GLN A 156 -20.02 11.58 20.76
C GLN A 156 -19.51 10.23 20.24
N PRO A 157 -19.44 9.18 21.10
CA PRO A 157 -19.04 7.85 20.68
C PRO A 157 -19.97 7.32 19.58
N LEU A 158 -19.37 6.79 18.50
CA LEU A 158 -20.13 6.13 17.44
C LEU A 158 -20.67 4.79 17.93
N THR A 159 -21.92 4.47 17.54
CA THR A 159 -22.51 3.16 17.84
C THR A 159 -21.71 2.03 17.19
N PRO A 160 -21.69 0.82 17.80
CA PRO A 160 -21.00 -0.33 17.22
C PRO A 160 -21.39 -0.62 15.77
N ASP A 161 -22.68 -0.47 15.43
CA ASP A 161 -23.19 -0.74 14.07
C ASP A 161 -22.68 0.29 13.06
N ASN A 162 -22.65 1.57 13.44
CA ASN A 162 -22.09 2.65 12.59
C ASN A 162 -20.59 2.41 12.35
N ARG A 163 -19.83 2.03 13.39
CA ARG A 163 -18.41 1.71 13.24
C ARG A 163 -18.19 0.51 12.33
N LYS A 164 -18.99 -0.56 12.50
CA LYS A 164 -18.93 -1.74 11.64
C LYS A 164 -19.20 -1.37 10.17
N SER A 165 -20.22 -0.56 9.91
CA SER A 165 -20.54 -0.08 8.56
C SER A 165 -19.35 0.71 7.97
N MET A 166 -18.74 1.61 8.75
CA MET A 166 -17.59 2.40 8.30
C MET A 166 -16.35 1.53 8.00
N HIS A 167 -16.11 0.46 8.79
CA HIS A 167 -15.04 -0.49 8.48
C HIS A 167 -15.29 -1.23 7.16
N VAL A 168 -16.55 -1.65 6.92
CA VAL A 168 -16.93 -2.29 5.65
C VAL A 168 -16.73 -1.32 4.48
N THR A 169 -17.19 -0.07 4.62
CA THR A 169 -16.98 0.98 3.61
C THR A 169 -15.49 1.18 3.32
N MET A 170 -14.66 1.28 4.36
CA MET A 170 -13.21 1.48 4.20
C MET A 170 -12.55 0.30 3.47
N GLN A 171 -12.89 -0.94 3.83
CA GLN A 171 -12.37 -2.12 3.15
C GLN A 171 -12.83 -2.19 1.68
N THR A 172 -14.09 -1.83 1.41
CA THR A 172 -14.62 -1.77 0.04
C THR A 172 -13.87 -0.73 -0.78
N LEU A 173 -13.64 0.47 -0.24
CA LEU A 173 -12.85 1.53 -0.89
C LEU A 173 -11.41 1.06 -1.17
N GLY A 174 -10.79 0.35 -0.24
CA GLY A 174 -9.46 -0.25 -0.42
C GLY A 174 -9.43 -1.23 -1.61
N ARG A 175 -10.43 -2.11 -1.71
CA ARG A 175 -10.55 -3.02 -2.85
C ARG A 175 -10.77 -2.27 -4.17
N VAL A 176 -11.62 -1.25 -4.16
CA VAL A 176 -11.83 -0.38 -5.33
C VAL A 176 -10.53 0.31 -5.74
N ALA A 177 -9.75 0.82 -4.80
CA ALA A 177 -8.47 1.47 -5.08
C ALA A 177 -7.47 0.51 -5.75
N ILE A 178 -7.32 -0.73 -5.25
CA ILE A 178 -6.45 -1.75 -5.84
C ILE A 178 -6.91 -2.10 -7.26
N ILE A 179 -8.20 -2.40 -7.44
CA ILE A 179 -8.75 -2.81 -8.74
C ILE A 179 -8.65 -1.67 -9.75
N SER A 180 -8.99 -0.45 -9.35
CA SER A 180 -8.89 0.73 -10.22
C SER A 180 -7.44 1.01 -10.63
N GLY A 181 -6.48 0.81 -9.72
CA GLY A 181 -5.05 0.88 -10.02
C GLY A 181 -4.64 -0.15 -11.07
N GLY A 182 -5.08 -1.40 -10.93
CA GLY A 182 -4.82 -2.46 -11.91
C GLY A 182 -5.43 -2.16 -13.30
N VAL A 183 -6.66 -1.66 -13.33
CA VAL A 183 -7.30 -1.22 -14.59
C VAL A 183 -6.52 -0.07 -15.23
N LEU A 184 -6.12 0.94 -14.45
CA LEU A 184 -5.32 2.05 -14.93
C LEU A 184 -4.00 1.57 -15.55
N VAL A 185 -3.30 0.69 -14.86
CA VAL A 185 -2.05 0.08 -15.35
C VAL A 185 -2.26 -0.71 -16.64
N SER A 186 -3.34 -1.49 -16.71
CA SER A 186 -3.66 -2.25 -17.93
C SER A 186 -3.88 -1.32 -19.12
N VAL A 187 -4.62 -0.23 -18.91
CA VAL A 187 -4.82 0.80 -19.95
C VAL A 187 -3.50 1.48 -20.30
N MET A 188 -2.70 1.88 -19.32
CA MET A 188 -1.39 2.50 -19.55
C MET A 188 -0.46 1.57 -20.35
N ASN A 189 -0.39 0.28 -19.98
CA ASN A 189 0.45 -0.69 -20.69
C ASN A 189 0.03 -0.87 -22.15
N VAL A 190 -1.27 -0.82 -22.48
CA VAL A 190 -1.73 -0.84 -23.88
C VAL A 190 -1.14 0.32 -24.67
N PHE A 191 -1.13 1.54 -24.12
CA PHE A 191 -0.56 2.71 -24.80
C PHE A 191 0.97 2.71 -24.81
N LEU A 192 1.61 2.38 -23.67
CA LEU A 192 3.06 2.43 -23.54
C LEU A 192 3.77 1.34 -24.36
N LEU A 193 3.14 0.18 -24.53
CA LEU A 193 3.73 -0.96 -25.21
C LEU A 193 3.17 -1.16 -26.63
N HIS A 194 2.33 -0.23 -27.11
CA HIS A 194 1.77 -0.30 -28.47
C HIS A 194 2.90 -0.26 -29.51
N GLY A 195 2.95 -1.27 -30.38
CA GLY A 195 3.94 -1.38 -31.45
C GLY A 195 5.38 -1.67 -31.00
N VAL A 196 5.65 -1.80 -29.69
CA VAL A 196 7.02 -2.06 -29.18
C VAL A 196 7.65 -3.32 -29.78
N GLY A 197 6.84 -4.34 -30.09
CA GLY A 197 7.35 -5.57 -30.73
C GLY A 197 8.03 -5.36 -32.09
N GLU A 198 7.67 -4.31 -32.80
CA GLU A 198 8.19 -3.97 -34.13
C GLU A 198 9.39 -3.00 -34.09
N LEU A 199 9.71 -2.45 -32.91
CA LEU A 199 10.80 -1.49 -32.76
C LEU A 199 12.17 -2.16 -32.79
N PRO A 200 13.23 -1.44 -33.23
CA PRO A 200 14.61 -1.85 -33.04
C PRO A 200 14.93 -2.14 -31.56
N GLU A 201 15.86 -3.07 -31.32
CA GLU A 201 16.22 -3.50 -29.95
C GLU A 201 16.61 -2.36 -29.01
N ALA A 202 17.28 -1.33 -29.53
CA ALA A 202 17.66 -0.16 -28.72
C ALA A 202 16.43 0.66 -28.27
N GLU A 203 15.42 0.81 -29.13
CA GLU A 203 14.21 1.54 -28.82
C GLU A 203 13.27 0.75 -27.91
N LYS A 204 13.22 -0.59 -28.07
CA LYS A 204 12.54 -1.48 -27.10
C LYS A 204 13.14 -1.32 -25.71
N ALA A 205 14.47 -1.38 -25.61
CA ALA A 205 15.17 -1.24 -24.33
C ALA A 205 14.88 0.13 -23.68
N ALA A 206 14.86 1.20 -24.47
CA ALA A 206 14.52 2.55 -23.99
C ALA A 206 13.05 2.63 -23.49
N THR A 207 12.12 2.00 -24.19
CA THR A 207 10.70 1.94 -23.76
C THR A 207 10.55 1.15 -22.48
N TYR A 208 11.22 0.02 -22.33
CA TYR A 208 11.20 -0.78 -21.11
C TYR A 208 11.83 -0.03 -19.93
N LEU A 209 12.94 0.67 -20.16
CA LEU A 209 13.57 1.53 -19.17
C LEU A 209 12.61 2.61 -18.68
N PHE A 210 11.95 3.31 -19.59
CA PHE A 210 10.97 4.35 -19.27
C PHE A 210 9.83 3.83 -18.39
N VAL A 211 9.33 2.61 -18.63
CA VAL A 211 8.28 2.00 -17.81
C VAL A 211 8.78 1.76 -16.37
N TYR A 212 10.02 1.32 -16.18
CA TYR A 212 10.61 1.16 -14.85
C TYR A 212 10.88 2.50 -14.15
N GLU A 213 11.32 3.52 -14.88
CA GLU A 213 11.46 4.88 -14.35
C GLU A 213 10.12 5.44 -13.89
N LEU A 214 9.08 5.27 -14.71
CA LEU A 214 7.71 5.66 -14.35
C LEU A 214 7.20 4.92 -13.11
N ALA A 215 7.57 3.65 -12.95
CA ALA A 215 7.18 2.85 -11.80
C ALA A 215 7.77 3.35 -10.47
N LEU A 216 8.79 4.21 -10.48
CA LEU A 216 9.29 4.85 -9.25
C LEU A 216 8.25 5.74 -8.56
N ILE A 217 7.16 6.10 -9.26
CA ILE A 217 6.02 6.78 -8.63
C ILE A 217 5.33 5.90 -7.58
N ILE A 218 5.39 4.57 -7.71
CA ILE A 218 4.70 3.60 -6.83
C ILE A 218 5.14 3.76 -5.37
N PRO A 219 6.44 3.61 -5.02
CA PRO A 219 6.89 3.82 -3.65
C PRO A 219 6.69 5.25 -3.16
N LEU A 220 6.74 6.25 -4.04
CA LEU A 220 6.47 7.64 -3.69
C LEU A 220 5.03 7.83 -3.21
N VAL A 221 4.04 7.26 -3.90
CA VAL A 221 2.62 7.33 -3.51
C VAL A 221 2.41 6.72 -2.12
N SER A 222 3.05 5.58 -1.81
CA SER A 222 2.98 4.95 -0.50
C SER A 222 3.59 5.82 0.60
N VAL A 223 4.76 6.41 0.35
CA VAL A 223 5.44 7.32 1.29
C VAL A 223 4.58 8.56 1.54
N PHE A 224 4.02 9.16 0.50
CA PHE A 224 3.09 10.28 0.63
C PHE A 224 1.87 9.92 1.47
N GLY A 225 1.31 8.71 1.31
CA GLY A 225 0.21 8.22 2.14
C GLY A 225 0.55 8.26 3.63
N VAL A 226 1.73 7.79 4.02
CA VAL A 226 2.19 7.80 5.43
C VAL A 226 2.46 9.22 5.94
N LEU A 227 3.10 10.05 5.13
CA LEU A 227 3.33 11.46 5.48
C LEU A 227 2.01 12.21 5.69
N PHE A 228 1.04 11.95 4.82
CA PHE A 228 -0.29 12.52 4.92
C PHE A 228 -1.04 12.03 6.17
N ALA A 229 -0.95 10.74 6.50
CA ALA A 229 -1.50 10.20 7.76
C ALA A 229 -0.90 10.91 8.98
N THR A 230 0.41 11.11 8.99
CA THR A 230 1.12 11.79 10.08
C THR A 230 0.68 13.26 10.20
N TRP A 231 0.51 13.94 9.05
CA TRP A 231 0.04 15.33 9.03
C TRP A 231 -1.41 15.45 9.54
N LEU A 232 -2.32 14.56 9.07
CA LEU A 232 -3.70 14.52 9.55
C LEU A 232 -3.77 14.32 11.06
N ARG A 233 -3.01 13.36 11.58
CA ARG A 233 -2.94 13.10 13.02
C ARG A 233 -2.48 14.31 13.80
N ARG A 234 -1.40 14.98 13.35
CA ARG A 234 -0.91 16.21 14.00
C ARG A 234 -1.96 17.30 13.99
N ARG A 235 -2.66 17.49 12.88
CA ARG A 235 -3.74 18.47 12.74
C ARG A 235 -4.89 18.18 13.69
N ASP A 236 -5.32 16.93 13.79
CA ASP A 236 -6.46 16.56 14.63
C ASP A 236 -6.09 16.59 16.12
N MET A 237 -4.85 16.20 16.48
CA MET A 237 -4.30 16.43 17.83
C MET A 237 -4.33 17.92 18.24
N ALA A 238 -3.89 18.81 17.33
CA ALA A 238 -3.89 20.25 17.59
C ALA A 238 -5.32 20.80 17.77
N ARG A 239 -6.30 20.26 17.01
CA ARG A 239 -7.72 20.63 17.15
C ARG A 239 -8.29 20.26 18.51
N PHE A 240 -8.08 19.01 18.95
CA PHE A 240 -8.56 18.55 20.26
C PHE A 240 -7.85 19.27 21.41
N ALA A 241 -6.56 19.52 21.30
CA ALA A 241 -5.83 20.32 22.29
C ALA A 241 -6.38 21.76 22.39
N ALA A 242 -6.79 22.37 21.27
CA ALA A 242 -7.43 23.69 21.26
C ALA A 242 -8.83 23.68 21.90
N GLN A 243 -9.49 22.51 21.98
CA GLN A 243 -10.75 22.29 22.66
C GLN A 243 -10.59 22.01 24.17
N GLY A 244 -9.36 22.04 24.68
CA GLY A 244 -9.05 21.85 26.09
C GLY A 244 -8.83 20.40 26.51
N HIS A 245 -8.79 19.44 25.56
CA HIS A 245 -8.50 18.05 25.89
C HIS A 245 -7.02 17.86 26.24
N SER A 246 -6.75 17.03 27.24
CA SER A 246 -5.39 16.60 27.58
C SER A 246 -4.78 15.74 26.43
N ARG A 247 -3.46 15.62 26.42
CA ARG A 247 -2.78 14.79 25.41
C ARG A 247 -3.27 13.33 25.43
N GLU A 248 -3.51 12.77 26.62
CA GLU A 248 -3.99 11.40 26.78
C GLU A 248 -5.41 11.24 26.24
N GLU A 249 -6.29 12.23 26.49
CA GLU A 249 -7.64 12.26 25.94
C GLU A 249 -7.62 12.40 24.42
N CYS A 250 -6.76 13.26 23.87
CA CYS A 250 -6.60 13.41 22.43
C CYS A 250 -6.15 12.08 21.77
N GLU A 251 -5.21 11.39 22.38
CA GLU A 251 -4.75 10.08 21.92
C GLU A 251 -5.85 9.02 21.99
N ALA A 252 -6.67 9.04 23.04
CA ALA A 252 -7.81 8.15 23.20
C ALA A 252 -8.90 8.41 22.15
N LEU A 253 -9.24 9.69 21.90
CA LEU A 253 -10.24 10.12 20.90
C LEU A 253 -9.83 9.76 19.47
N LEU A 254 -8.56 9.93 19.15
CA LEU A 254 -8.01 9.59 17.83
C LEU A 254 -7.80 8.09 17.63
N GLY A 255 -8.02 7.28 18.66
CA GLY A 255 -7.89 5.84 18.56
C GLY A 255 -6.47 5.35 18.44
N THR A 256 -5.50 6.10 18.94
CA THR A 256 -4.13 5.61 19.05
C THR A 256 -4.15 4.41 20.00
N TYR A 257 -3.83 3.25 19.47
CA TYR A 257 -3.71 2.02 20.23
C TYR A 257 -2.62 2.23 21.29
N SER A 258 -3.06 2.46 22.53
CA SER A 258 -2.13 2.48 23.66
C SER A 258 -1.68 1.05 23.91
N ASP A 259 -0.41 0.81 23.68
CA ASP A 259 0.40 -0.32 24.12
C ASP A 259 -0.31 -1.69 24.21
N PRO A 260 -0.13 -2.61 23.24
CA PRO A 260 -0.70 -3.95 23.30
C PRO A 260 -0.25 -4.74 24.56
N LEU A 261 0.87 -4.36 25.19
CA LEU A 261 1.35 -4.95 26.46
C LEU A 261 0.53 -4.49 27.66
N ARG A 262 -0.24 -3.40 27.57
CA ARG A 262 -1.18 -2.97 28.62
C ARG A 262 -2.55 -3.64 28.54
N SER A 263 -2.89 -4.27 27.42
CA SER A 263 -4.22 -4.89 27.21
C SER A 263 -4.33 -6.35 27.64
N THR A 264 -3.30 -6.95 28.23
CA THR A 264 -3.36 -8.32 28.78
C THR A 264 -4.13 -8.43 30.11
N GLY A 265 -4.61 -7.33 30.68
CA GLY A 265 -5.64 -7.32 31.71
C GLY A 265 -6.99 -7.12 31.05
N GLY A 266 -7.85 -8.14 31.06
CA GLY A 266 -9.13 -8.23 30.41
C GLY A 266 -9.95 -6.92 30.41
N PHE A 267 -9.92 -6.22 29.29
CA PHE A 267 -10.67 -4.97 29.09
C PHE A 267 -12.10 -5.33 28.71
N SER A 268 -13.01 -5.23 29.67
CA SER A 268 -14.45 -5.18 29.41
C SER A 268 -14.77 -3.81 28.76
N ALA A 269 -15.59 -3.80 27.73
CA ALA A 269 -16.11 -2.57 27.14
C ALA A 269 -16.91 -1.70 28.15
N ALA A 270 -17.16 -2.20 29.36
CA ALA A 270 -17.81 -1.52 30.47
C ALA A 270 -16.87 -0.65 31.31
N ASP A 271 -15.55 -0.81 31.17
CA ASP A 271 -14.55 -0.11 32.01
C ASP A 271 -14.02 1.19 31.42
N TRP A 272 -14.64 1.69 30.31
CA TRP A 272 -14.29 2.97 29.74
C TRP A 272 -14.92 4.12 30.52
N PRO A 273 -14.14 4.97 31.18
CA PRO A 273 -14.67 6.19 31.76
C PRO A 273 -15.11 7.11 30.63
N LEU A 274 -16.42 7.16 30.37
CA LEU A 274 -16.99 8.18 29.50
C LEU A 274 -16.71 9.55 30.16
N PRO A 275 -16.07 10.52 29.48
CA PRO A 275 -16.06 11.86 29.97
C PRO A 275 -17.52 12.34 30.04
N ARG A 276 -18.02 12.60 31.25
CA ARG A 276 -19.28 13.28 31.44
C ARG A 276 -19.07 14.74 31.00
N CYS A 277 -19.63 15.10 29.84
CA CYS A 277 -19.74 16.49 29.48
C CYS A 277 -20.67 17.19 30.49
N PRO A 278 -20.33 18.42 30.92
CA PRO A 278 -21.22 19.26 31.73
C PRO A 278 -22.49 19.65 30.98
#